data_c8370774a2f2db4c79a88d31c701428d
#
_entry.id   c8370774a2f2db4c79a88d31c701428d
#
_cell.length_a   1.000
_cell.length_b   1.000
_cell.length_c   1.000
_cell.angle_alpha   90.00
_cell.angle_beta   90.00
_cell.angle_gamma   90.00
#
_symmetry.space_group_name_H-M   'P 1'
#
loop_
_entity.id
_entity.type
_entity.pdbx_description
1 polymer ?
#
loop_
_entity_poly.entity_id
_entity_poly.type
_entity_poly.pdbx_seq_one_letter_code
_entity_poly.pdbx_strand_id
1 'polypeptide(L)'
;MRRIAILTVALAVPAGALGASGSPAGSGPAQREAVWEWTGVPRVVAIGDLHGSYDKLVRLIDSAGLVDTGLAWSGGADHLVVAGDFLDRGSGGREIMDLLRQLQQEAIASGGRVHVLLGNHEVMNLMRDTRYVSPAAFLDFSDEETKEDRRAGWRSYSRSRVGQAGFAQIRRDFQQLYPEGFFGRQRAFELDGEYGAWLATLPAIVKIDGVLYVHAGLTEDFAALGVDGINRRVLDALRRHVELRAELENAGVLPSHYDMTEVFRTASQIAGRSGHRWNETARELRDSTVDEVLGARGPLWYRGTALEDERIERQTLEKVLELLDARAMVIAHTYTGGNKITSRFHGKLYRVDHGILDSSRPLALVVERGSMLVLDAMSGETLAPERELPTGHSLLATHAGLSEEQRADLLRAGEVTYSVELGRGSSRPRLLVLEGNGARARGIFKTVETPIDAPAADRYQHEVAAYALDRALGLDMVPFTLTRSIEGSEGSLQSWIEGAVDREAAAAYALELYESATTRGQLARAEVFDALIGNSSRGPDDVLLMVNDEKLYLVDHSRAFSTSTEVSWNGATAHLLEPELTGSLRQLDRATLVRELGSLLEDEQIDAILTRRDAILHRLEDGVPRVGVGAAVAAD
;
A
#
# COMPACT_ATOMS: atom_id res chain seq x y z
N MET A 1 -35.00 -19.16 -35.47
CA MET A 1 -36.07 -19.96 -34.93
C MET A 1 -35.62 -21.41 -34.78
N ARG A 2 -35.28 -21.83 -33.59
CA ARG A 2 -35.32 -23.23 -33.16
C ARG A 2 -35.37 -23.20 -31.62
N ARG A 3 -36.54 -23.50 -31.08
CA ARG A 3 -36.82 -23.66 -29.65
C ARG A 3 -36.27 -25.04 -29.22
N ILE A 4 -35.46 -25.07 -28.17
CA ILE A 4 -35.10 -26.32 -27.48
C ILE A 4 -35.96 -26.39 -26.23
N ALA A 5 -36.72 -27.52 -26.12
CA ALA A 5 -37.59 -27.80 -25.02
C ALA A 5 -36.82 -28.42 -23.86
N ILE A 6 -37.02 -27.89 -22.65
CA ILE A 6 -36.51 -28.47 -21.40
C ILE A 6 -37.49 -29.53 -20.95
N LEU A 7 -37.00 -30.78 -20.83
CA LEU A 7 -37.76 -31.95 -20.36
C LEU A 7 -37.61 -32.04 -18.82
N THR A 8 -38.71 -31.80 -18.10
CA THR A 8 -38.77 -31.95 -16.66
C THR A 8 -39.20 -33.39 -16.35
N VAL A 9 -38.35 -34.18 -15.73
CA VAL A 9 -38.68 -35.52 -15.24
C VAL A 9 -39.09 -35.42 -13.77
N ALA A 10 -40.35 -35.65 -13.49
CA ALA A 10 -40.90 -35.81 -12.16
C ALA A 10 -40.83 -37.29 -11.74
N LEU A 11 -40.12 -37.59 -10.68
CA LEU A 11 -40.10 -38.88 -10.02
C LEU A 11 -41.05 -38.85 -8.80
N ALA A 12 -42.10 -39.67 -8.87
CA ALA A 12 -43.06 -39.90 -7.79
C ALA A 12 -42.49 -40.87 -6.75
N VAL A 13 -42.67 -40.55 -5.46
CA VAL A 13 -42.34 -41.42 -4.32
C VAL A 13 -43.66 -41.79 -3.63
N PRO A 14 -43.89 -43.06 -3.30
CA PRO A 14 -45.12 -43.50 -2.63
C PRO A 14 -45.09 -43.22 -1.12
N ALA A 15 -46.29 -42.90 -0.58
CA ALA A 15 -46.54 -42.69 0.84
C ALA A 15 -46.63 -44.01 1.61
N GLY A 16 -45.94 -44.11 2.72
CA GLY A 16 -46.02 -45.18 3.72
C GLY A 16 -45.95 -44.63 5.13
N ALA A 17 -46.84 -45.08 5.99
CA ALA A 17 -47.38 -44.49 7.21
C ALA A 17 -46.52 -44.53 8.48
N LEU A 18 -46.71 -43.48 9.28
CA LEU A 18 -46.81 -43.38 10.75
C LEU A 18 -45.88 -44.17 11.68
N GLY A 19 -45.01 -43.41 12.40
CA GLY A 19 -44.42 -43.80 13.68
C GLY A 19 -43.83 -42.56 14.37
N ALA A 20 -44.54 -42.04 15.38
CA ALA A 20 -44.12 -40.89 16.17
C ALA A 20 -43.04 -41.30 17.18
N SER A 21 -41.87 -40.67 17.11
CA SER A 21 -40.96 -40.50 18.26
C SER A 21 -40.12 -39.24 18.01
N GLY A 22 -40.17 -38.30 18.97
CA GLY A 22 -39.52 -36.98 18.88
C GLY A 22 -38.01 -37.10 18.72
N SER A 23 -37.48 -36.32 17.79
CA SER A 23 -36.06 -36.00 17.65
C SER A 23 -35.85 -34.51 17.69
N PRO A 24 -34.75 -34.03 18.27
CA PRO A 24 -34.49 -32.59 18.40
C PRO A 24 -34.20 -31.96 17.03
N ALA A 25 -34.45 -30.65 16.97
CA ALA A 25 -34.37 -29.84 15.78
C ALA A 25 -33.09 -30.06 14.97
N GLY A 26 -33.28 -30.23 13.66
CA GLY A 26 -32.22 -30.51 12.71
C GLY A 26 -31.18 -29.40 12.65
N SER A 27 -29.92 -29.80 12.81
CA SER A 27 -28.76 -29.07 12.37
C SER A 27 -28.87 -28.83 10.85
N GLY A 28 -28.75 -27.54 10.44
CA GLY A 28 -28.54 -27.19 9.05
C GLY A 28 -27.30 -27.88 8.48
N PRO A 29 -27.11 -27.87 7.16
CA PRO A 29 -25.97 -28.53 6.54
C PRO A 29 -24.70 -28.09 7.25
N ALA A 30 -23.96 -29.04 7.83
CA ALA A 30 -22.68 -28.76 8.48
C ALA A 30 -21.80 -28.02 7.47
N GLN A 31 -21.47 -26.77 7.76
CA GLN A 31 -20.41 -26.08 7.05
C GLN A 31 -19.18 -26.97 7.17
N ARG A 32 -18.70 -27.51 6.04
CA ARG A 32 -17.41 -28.21 6.03
C ARG A 32 -16.40 -27.22 6.58
N GLU A 33 -15.74 -27.57 7.69
CA GLU A 33 -14.64 -26.76 8.21
C GLU A 33 -13.63 -26.53 7.08
N ALA A 34 -13.27 -25.26 6.88
CA ALA A 34 -12.28 -24.91 5.87
C ALA A 34 -10.94 -25.55 6.28
N VAL A 35 -10.30 -26.22 5.35
CA VAL A 35 -9.00 -26.87 5.56
C VAL A 35 -7.91 -25.90 5.13
N TRP A 36 -6.99 -25.60 6.03
CA TRP A 36 -5.87 -24.67 5.77
C TRP A 36 -4.50 -25.35 5.87
N GLU A 37 -4.45 -26.66 6.17
CA GLU A 37 -3.23 -27.44 6.34
C GLU A 37 -3.30 -28.72 5.51
N TRP A 38 -2.22 -29.03 4.79
CA TRP A 38 -2.09 -30.21 3.94
C TRP A 38 -0.78 -30.95 4.19
N THR A 39 -0.78 -32.26 3.99
CA THR A 39 0.39 -33.12 4.11
C THR A 39 0.42 -34.13 2.96
N GLY A 40 1.63 -34.58 2.60
CA GLY A 40 1.83 -35.56 1.55
C GLY A 40 1.64 -35.01 0.14
N VAL A 41 1.87 -33.72 -0.06
CA VAL A 41 1.77 -33.05 -1.34
C VAL A 41 3.03 -33.32 -2.16
N PRO A 42 2.93 -33.88 -3.39
CA PRO A 42 4.12 -34.26 -4.16
C PRO A 42 4.98 -33.07 -4.57
N ARG A 43 4.33 -31.97 -4.96
CA ARG A 43 5.00 -30.73 -5.39
C ARG A 43 4.12 -29.52 -5.13
N VAL A 44 4.73 -28.42 -4.68
CA VAL A 44 4.08 -27.13 -4.53
C VAL A 44 4.82 -26.10 -5.40
N VAL A 45 4.08 -25.33 -6.19
CA VAL A 45 4.59 -24.18 -6.93
C VAL A 45 4.05 -22.92 -6.29
N ALA A 46 4.94 -22.03 -5.82
CA ALA A 46 4.54 -20.78 -5.15
C ALA A 46 4.95 -19.57 -6.00
N ILE A 47 3.99 -18.69 -6.22
CA ILE A 47 4.12 -17.45 -7.00
C ILE A 47 3.87 -16.27 -6.07
N GLY A 48 4.72 -15.23 -6.14
CA GLY A 48 4.55 -13.97 -5.40
C GLY A 48 3.60 -12.99 -6.08
N ASP A 49 3.81 -11.71 -5.79
CA ASP A 49 2.98 -10.58 -6.24
C ASP A 49 2.87 -10.54 -7.77
N LEU A 50 1.66 -10.65 -8.30
CA LEU A 50 1.38 -10.63 -9.74
C LEU A 50 1.04 -9.25 -10.27
N HIS A 51 0.32 -8.45 -9.47
CA HIS A 51 -0.07 -7.09 -9.83
C HIS A 51 -0.65 -6.95 -11.24
N GLY A 52 -1.63 -7.79 -11.60
CA GLY A 52 -2.27 -7.76 -12.90
C GLY A 52 -1.43 -8.29 -14.05
N SER A 53 -0.34 -9.03 -13.79
CA SER A 53 0.54 -9.62 -14.83
C SER A 53 0.00 -10.96 -15.31
N TYR A 54 -1.14 -10.98 -15.98
CA TYR A 54 -1.81 -12.19 -16.46
C TYR A 54 -0.91 -13.07 -17.35
N ASP A 55 -0.27 -12.47 -18.35
CA ASP A 55 0.60 -13.22 -19.28
C ASP A 55 1.75 -13.93 -18.55
N LYS A 56 2.26 -13.34 -17.47
CA LYS A 56 3.34 -13.92 -16.68
C LYS A 56 2.84 -15.03 -15.76
N LEU A 57 1.63 -14.91 -15.22
CA LEU A 57 0.97 -16.01 -14.52
C LEU A 57 0.81 -17.21 -15.44
N VAL A 58 0.23 -17.01 -16.64
CA VAL A 58 0.04 -18.08 -17.63
C VAL A 58 1.37 -18.74 -17.97
N ARG A 59 2.42 -17.97 -18.24
CA ARG A 59 3.74 -18.50 -18.52
C ARG A 59 4.32 -19.32 -17.37
N LEU A 60 4.14 -18.87 -16.13
CA LEU A 60 4.62 -19.59 -14.94
C LEU A 60 3.94 -20.93 -14.76
N ILE A 61 2.61 -20.96 -14.83
CA ILE A 61 1.84 -22.21 -14.62
C ILE A 61 2.00 -23.19 -15.78
N ASP A 62 2.17 -22.70 -17.01
CA ASP A 62 2.50 -23.50 -18.18
C ASP A 62 3.91 -24.11 -18.06
N SER A 63 4.93 -23.28 -17.80
CA SER A 63 6.31 -23.74 -17.59
C SER A 63 6.44 -24.71 -16.41
N ALA A 64 5.61 -24.56 -15.38
CA ALA A 64 5.52 -25.49 -14.25
C ALA A 64 4.79 -26.79 -14.60
N GLY A 65 4.15 -26.90 -15.78
CA GLY A 65 3.35 -28.05 -16.19
C GLY A 65 2.06 -28.22 -15.37
N LEU A 66 1.52 -27.13 -14.83
CA LEU A 66 0.29 -27.16 -14.02
C LEU A 66 -0.98 -27.02 -14.87
N VAL A 67 -0.84 -26.54 -16.11
CA VAL A 67 -1.94 -26.40 -17.06
C VAL A 67 -1.59 -26.99 -18.41
N ASP A 68 -2.61 -27.35 -19.18
CA ASP A 68 -2.47 -27.75 -20.58
C ASP A 68 -2.54 -26.54 -21.53
N THR A 69 -2.46 -26.76 -22.82
CA THR A 69 -2.52 -25.71 -23.85
C THR A 69 -3.86 -24.95 -23.88
N GLY A 70 -4.89 -25.46 -23.25
CA GLY A 70 -6.19 -24.81 -23.08
C GLY A 70 -6.34 -24.12 -21.74
N LEU A 71 -5.28 -24.01 -20.95
CA LEU A 71 -5.25 -23.49 -19.59
C LEU A 71 -6.14 -24.28 -18.61
N ALA A 72 -6.45 -25.55 -18.90
CA ALA A 72 -7.10 -26.43 -17.94
C ALA A 72 -6.05 -27.11 -17.05
N TRP A 73 -6.44 -27.41 -15.80
CA TRP A 73 -5.54 -28.03 -14.83
C TRP A 73 -5.00 -29.39 -15.31
N SER A 74 -3.69 -29.53 -15.39
CA SER A 74 -2.99 -30.76 -15.73
C SER A 74 -1.95 -31.20 -14.68
N GLY A 75 -1.81 -30.44 -13.58
CA GLY A 75 -0.82 -30.67 -12.52
C GLY A 75 -1.10 -31.89 -11.64
N GLY A 76 -2.18 -32.66 -11.89
CA GLY A 76 -2.50 -33.82 -11.08
C GLY A 76 -2.69 -33.46 -9.60
N ALA A 77 -1.94 -34.12 -8.70
CA ALA A 77 -1.97 -33.90 -7.25
C ALA A 77 -1.06 -32.77 -6.75
N ASP A 78 -0.43 -32.00 -7.64
CA ASP A 78 0.39 -30.87 -7.26
C ASP A 78 -0.45 -29.72 -6.69
N HIS A 79 0.19 -28.86 -5.92
CA HIS A 79 -0.45 -27.66 -5.39
C HIS A 79 0.17 -26.39 -6.02
N LEU A 80 -0.66 -25.43 -6.37
CA LEU A 80 -0.29 -24.07 -6.70
C LEU A 80 -0.61 -23.16 -5.52
N VAL A 81 0.32 -22.29 -5.12
CA VAL A 81 0.10 -21.21 -4.15
C VAL A 81 0.36 -19.88 -4.85
N VAL A 82 -0.65 -18.99 -4.85
CA VAL A 82 -0.49 -17.58 -5.20
C VAL A 82 -0.51 -16.79 -3.90
N ALA A 83 0.60 -16.17 -3.55
CA ALA A 83 0.85 -15.60 -2.23
C ALA A 83 0.26 -14.19 -2.02
N GLY A 84 -0.85 -13.87 -2.70
CA GLY A 84 -1.52 -12.57 -2.64
C GLY A 84 -1.01 -11.56 -3.66
N ASP A 85 -1.55 -10.35 -3.60
CA ASP A 85 -1.23 -9.20 -4.46
C ASP A 85 -1.26 -9.52 -5.96
N PHE A 86 -2.32 -10.21 -6.38
CA PHE A 86 -2.56 -10.46 -7.81
C PHE A 86 -3.34 -9.31 -8.48
N LEU A 87 -3.89 -8.37 -7.70
CA LEU A 87 -4.61 -7.18 -8.14
C LEU A 87 -3.70 -5.95 -8.21
N ASP A 88 -4.25 -4.89 -8.80
CA ASP A 88 -3.70 -3.53 -8.86
C ASP A 88 -2.43 -3.37 -9.72
N ARG A 89 -2.03 -2.10 -9.91
CA ARG A 89 -0.88 -1.65 -10.73
C ARG A 89 -1.01 -2.01 -12.22
N GLY A 90 -1.07 -3.29 -12.56
CA GLY A 90 -1.33 -3.77 -13.93
C GLY A 90 -2.82 -3.86 -14.26
N SER A 91 -3.14 -4.32 -15.46
CA SER A 91 -4.53 -4.38 -15.98
C SER A 91 -5.16 -5.77 -15.94
N GLY A 92 -4.39 -6.86 -15.93
CA GLY A 92 -4.91 -8.24 -16.06
C GLY A 92 -5.49 -8.85 -14.78
N GLY A 93 -5.91 -8.02 -13.81
CA GLY A 93 -6.42 -8.52 -12.53
C GLY A 93 -7.72 -9.33 -12.65
N ARG A 94 -8.62 -8.95 -13.56
CA ARG A 94 -9.87 -9.68 -13.82
C ARG A 94 -9.60 -11.06 -14.41
N GLU A 95 -8.78 -11.12 -15.44
CA GLU A 95 -8.40 -12.39 -16.08
C GLU A 95 -7.65 -13.32 -15.11
N ILE A 96 -6.82 -12.77 -14.22
CA ILE A 96 -6.16 -13.55 -13.17
C ILE A 96 -7.20 -14.17 -12.23
N MET A 97 -8.17 -13.38 -11.74
CA MET A 97 -9.23 -13.88 -10.85
C MET A 97 -10.04 -15.00 -11.53
N ASP A 98 -10.45 -14.80 -12.77
CA ASP A 98 -11.23 -15.78 -13.53
C ASP A 98 -10.47 -17.10 -13.70
N LEU A 99 -9.20 -17.03 -14.12
CA LEU A 99 -8.35 -18.20 -14.29
C LEU A 99 -8.10 -18.93 -12.96
N LEU A 100 -7.78 -18.20 -11.89
CA LEU A 100 -7.53 -18.83 -10.59
C LEU A 100 -8.79 -19.51 -10.03
N ARG A 101 -9.96 -18.91 -10.18
CA ARG A 101 -11.25 -19.51 -9.79
C ARG A 101 -11.56 -20.78 -10.59
N GLN A 102 -11.29 -20.77 -11.89
CA GLN A 102 -11.40 -21.96 -12.75
C GLN A 102 -10.47 -23.07 -12.26
N LEU A 103 -9.18 -22.76 -12.12
CA LEU A 103 -8.17 -23.74 -11.71
C LEU A 103 -8.40 -24.28 -10.29
N GLN A 104 -8.97 -23.49 -9.37
CA GLN A 104 -9.37 -23.99 -8.04
C GLN A 104 -10.38 -25.11 -8.12
N GLN A 105 -11.33 -25.03 -9.05
CA GLN A 105 -12.36 -26.06 -9.23
C GLN A 105 -11.79 -27.31 -9.92
N GLU A 106 -11.00 -27.11 -10.96
CA GLU A 106 -10.45 -28.20 -11.76
C GLU A 106 -9.39 -29.03 -11.01
N ALA A 107 -8.51 -28.37 -10.24
CA ALA A 107 -7.46 -29.03 -9.47
C ALA A 107 -8.01 -30.04 -8.45
N ILE A 108 -9.13 -29.71 -7.81
CA ILE A 108 -9.80 -30.59 -6.83
C ILE A 108 -10.16 -31.94 -7.44
N ALA A 109 -10.64 -31.96 -8.68
CA ALA A 109 -11.05 -33.18 -9.37
C ALA A 109 -9.87 -34.12 -9.64
N SER A 110 -8.66 -33.59 -9.73
CA SER A 110 -7.39 -34.32 -9.98
C SER A 110 -6.62 -34.64 -8.69
N GLY A 111 -7.14 -34.27 -7.53
CA GLY A 111 -6.48 -34.43 -6.23
C GLY A 111 -5.49 -33.32 -5.87
N GLY A 112 -5.31 -32.34 -6.75
CA GLY A 112 -4.51 -31.14 -6.53
C GLY A 112 -5.25 -30.01 -5.84
N ARG A 113 -4.60 -28.86 -5.69
CA ARG A 113 -5.21 -27.65 -5.10
C ARG A 113 -4.56 -26.38 -5.66
N VAL A 114 -5.37 -25.34 -5.79
CA VAL A 114 -4.92 -23.98 -6.03
C VAL A 114 -5.25 -23.13 -4.80
N HIS A 115 -4.24 -22.74 -4.06
CA HIS A 115 -4.34 -21.90 -2.89
C HIS A 115 -4.08 -20.46 -3.32
N VAL A 116 -5.13 -19.64 -3.29
CA VAL A 116 -5.02 -18.21 -3.51
C VAL A 116 -5.09 -17.54 -2.15
N LEU A 117 -4.05 -16.82 -1.76
CA LEU A 117 -4.00 -16.11 -0.50
C LEU A 117 -4.44 -14.66 -0.69
N LEU A 118 -4.98 -14.07 0.38
CA LEU A 118 -5.14 -12.63 0.45
C LEU A 118 -3.78 -11.96 0.55
N GLY A 119 -3.54 -10.95 -0.28
CA GLY A 119 -2.54 -9.93 -0.06
C GLY A 119 -3.19 -8.65 0.47
N ASN A 120 -2.38 -7.64 0.77
CA ASN A 120 -2.92 -6.37 1.20
C ASN A 120 -3.70 -5.66 0.09
N HIS A 121 -3.34 -5.85 -1.18
CA HIS A 121 -4.07 -5.25 -2.31
C HIS A 121 -5.48 -5.82 -2.47
N GLU A 122 -5.71 -7.11 -2.26
CA GLU A 122 -7.05 -7.69 -2.27
C GLU A 122 -7.92 -7.10 -1.15
N VAL A 123 -7.34 -6.97 0.07
CA VAL A 123 -8.03 -6.36 1.22
C VAL A 123 -8.30 -4.88 0.98
N MET A 124 -7.33 -4.11 0.47
CA MET A 124 -7.51 -2.71 0.09
C MET A 124 -8.70 -2.53 -0.86
N ASN A 125 -8.80 -3.38 -1.88
CA ASN A 125 -9.91 -3.32 -2.84
C ASN A 125 -11.27 -3.61 -2.19
N LEU A 126 -11.38 -4.59 -1.31
CA LEU A 126 -12.60 -4.88 -0.55
C LEU A 126 -12.96 -3.73 0.42
N MET A 127 -11.97 -3.05 0.96
CA MET A 127 -12.14 -1.85 1.79
C MET A 127 -12.35 -0.56 0.98
N ARG A 128 -12.38 -0.65 -0.35
CA ARG A 128 -12.48 0.48 -1.30
C ARG A 128 -11.30 1.43 -1.30
N ASP A 129 -10.13 0.96 -0.95
CA ASP A 129 -8.90 1.67 -1.19
C ASP A 129 -8.39 1.35 -2.60
N THR A 130 -8.72 2.21 -3.54
CA THR A 130 -8.45 2.02 -4.97
C THR A 130 -7.24 2.80 -5.48
N ARG A 131 -6.38 3.29 -4.59
CA ARG A 131 -5.19 4.10 -4.90
C ARG A 131 -4.27 3.49 -5.96
N TYR A 132 -4.16 2.18 -5.98
CA TYR A 132 -3.27 1.45 -6.86
C TYR A 132 -3.96 0.80 -8.06
N VAL A 133 -5.28 1.01 -8.19
CA VAL A 133 -6.04 0.50 -9.32
C VAL A 133 -5.72 1.34 -10.55
N SER A 134 -5.20 0.71 -11.61
CA SER A 134 -4.91 1.40 -12.87
C SER A 134 -6.19 1.79 -13.61
N PRO A 135 -6.17 2.83 -14.45
CA PRO A 135 -7.31 3.18 -15.28
C PRO A 135 -7.81 2.02 -16.18
N ALA A 136 -6.90 1.18 -16.66
CA ALA A 136 -7.24 0.01 -17.47
C ALA A 136 -8.00 -1.04 -16.62
N ALA A 137 -7.59 -1.28 -15.38
CA ALA A 137 -8.27 -2.21 -14.48
C ALA A 137 -9.68 -1.77 -14.07
N PHE A 138 -10.00 -0.46 -14.14
CA PHE A 138 -11.40 -0.03 -14.05
C PHE A 138 -12.18 -0.33 -15.32
N LEU A 139 -11.56 -0.09 -16.48
CA LEU A 139 -12.20 -0.29 -17.79
C LEU A 139 -12.63 -1.75 -18.02
N ASP A 140 -11.93 -2.72 -17.43
CA ASP A 140 -12.28 -4.14 -17.49
C ASP A 140 -13.67 -4.45 -16.90
N PHE A 141 -14.25 -3.54 -16.12
CA PHE A 141 -15.58 -3.66 -15.53
C PHE A 141 -16.60 -2.71 -16.16
N SER A 142 -16.30 -2.15 -17.34
CA SER A 142 -17.20 -1.23 -18.03
C SER A 142 -18.49 -1.90 -18.54
N ASP A 143 -18.43 -3.19 -18.84
CA ASP A 143 -19.57 -4.02 -19.22
C ASP A 143 -20.54 -4.29 -18.05
N GLU A 144 -20.04 -4.24 -16.82
CA GLU A 144 -20.83 -4.38 -15.59
C GLU A 144 -21.39 -3.05 -15.08
N GLU A 145 -20.85 -1.92 -15.53
CA GLU A 145 -21.32 -0.61 -15.10
C GLU A 145 -22.61 -0.21 -15.81
N THR A 146 -23.70 -0.12 -15.05
CA THR A 146 -24.97 0.34 -15.59
C THR A 146 -25.03 1.88 -15.65
N LYS A 147 -25.87 2.40 -16.56
CA LYS A 147 -26.16 3.85 -16.61
C LYS A 147 -26.75 4.37 -15.30
N GLU A 148 -27.43 3.50 -14.55
CA GLU A 148 -28.03 3.88 -13.26
C GLU A 148 -26.97 4.00 -12.18
N ASP A 149 -25.99 3.10 -12.13
CA ASP A 149 -24.86 3.17 -11.20
C ASP A 149 -24.11 4.49 -11.39
N ARG A 150 -23.76 4.81 -12.65
CA ARG A 150 -23.10 6.07 -13.02
C ARG A 150 -23.92 7.31 -12.64
N ARG A 151 -25.23 7.27 -12.86
CA ARG A 151 -26.12 8.36 -12.47
C ARG A 151 -26.26 8.50 -10.97
N ALA A 152 -26.30 7.39 -10.23
CA ALA A 152 -26.37 7.39 -8.79
C ALA A 152 -25.09 7.99 -8.19
N GLY A 153 -23.92 7.56 -8.65
CA GLY A 153 -22.61 8.11 -8.29
C GLY A 153 -22.53 9.61 -8.59
N TRP A 154 -22.93 10.04 -9.78
CA TRP A 154 -22.98 11.46 -10.13
C TRP A 154 -23.90 12.27 -9.21
N ARG A 155 -25.12 11.79 -8.94
CA ARG A 155 -26.06 12.46 -8.03
C ARG A 155 -25.47 12.61 -6.63
N SER A 156 -24.83 11.58 -6.13
CA SER A 156 -24.18 11.58 -4.81
C SER A 156 -23.02 12.56 -4.76
N TYR A 157 -22.09 12.46 -5.71
CA TYR A 157 -20.93 13.33 -5.79
C TYR A 157 -21.29 14.80 -5.99
N SER A 158 -22.17 15.09 -6.97
CA SER A 158 -22.54 16.48 -7.28
C SER A 158 -23.24 17.18 -6.10
N ARG A 159 -24.05 16.46 -5.30
CA ARG A 159 -24.67 17.00 -4.09
C ARG A 159 -23.65 17.39 -3.03
N SER A 160 -22.62 16.57 -2.84
CA SER A 160 -21.56 16.83 -1.84
C SER A 160 -20.69 18.05 -2.21
N ARG A 161 -20.74 18.51 -3.48
CA ARG A 161 -19.91 19.61 -4.01
C ARG A 161 -20.69 20.89 -4.32
N VAL A 162 -22.00 20.93 -4.04
CA VAL A 162 -22.83 22.13 -4.25
C VAL A 162 -22.27 23.31 -3.46
N GLY A 163 -22.03 24.43 -4.15
CA GLY A 163 -21.48 25.65 -3.55
C GLY A 163 -19.95 25.67 -3.38
N GLN A 164 -19.23 24.57 -3.69
CA GLN A 164 -17.78 24.51 -3.60
C GLN A 164 -17.09 24.83 -4.94
N ALA A 165 -17.73 24.52 -6.08
CA ALA A 165 -17.19 24.77 -7.41
C ALA A 165 -18.32 24.96 -8.43
N GLY A 166 -17.99 25.47 -9.62
CA GLY A 166 -18.93 25.58 -10.76
C GLY A 166 -19.29 24.20 -11.31
N PHE A 167 -20.50 24.05 -11.84
CA PHE A 167 -21.02 22.78 -12.36
C PHE A 167 -20.09 22.08 -13.38
N ALA A 168 -19.47 22.85 -14.27
CA ALA A 168 -18.55 22.32 -15.27
C ALA A 168 -17.27 21.72 -14.63
N GLN A 169 -16.80 22.34 -13.55
CA GLN A 169 -15.65 21.81 -12.79
C GLN A 169 -16.04 20.53 -12.07
N ILE A 170 -17.15 20.53 -11.31
CA ILE A 170 -17.67 19.34 -10.61
C ILE A 170 -17.81 18.16 -11.57
N ARG A 171 -18.26 18.41 -12.82
CA ARG A 171 -18.40 17.36 -13.84
C ARG A 171 -17.05 16.82 -14.31
N ARG A 172 -16.07 17.69 -14.54
CA ARG A 172 -14.71 17.25 -14.93
C ARG A 172 -14.07 16.42 -13.82
N ASP A 173 -14.14 16.91 -12.58
CA ASP A 173 -13.58 16.21 -11.41
C ASP A 173 -14.22 14.82 -11.24
N PHE A 174 -15.54 14.72 -11.41
CA PHE A 174 -16.23 13.43 -11.38
C PHE A 174 -15.73 12.46 -12.45
N GLN A 175 -15.54 12.94 -13.68
CA GLN A 175 -15.04 12.09 -14.77
C GLN A 175 -13.59 11.63 -14.54
N GLN A 176 -12.79 12.45 -13.90
CA GLN A 176 -11.39 12.13 -13.57
C GLN A 176 -11.29 11.16 -12.38
N LEU A 177 -12.07 11.38 -11.33
CA LEU A 177 -12.05 10.58 -10.11
C LEU A 177 -12.73 9.22 -10.28
N TYR A 178 -13.74 9.15 -11.12
CA TYR A 178 -14.54 7.94 -11.36
C TYR A 178 -14.50 7.59 -12.85
N PRO A 179 -13.43 6.93 -13.32
CA PRO A 179 -13.31 6.49 -14.71
C PRO A 179 -14.42 5.51 -15.09
N GLU A 180 -14.53 5.20 -16.38
CA GLU A 180 -15.46 4.18 -16.89
C GLU A 180 -15.14 2.82 -16.27
N GLY A 181 -16.16 2.08 -15.85
CA GLY A 181 -16.04 0.81 -15.14
C GLY A 181 -15.89 0.94 -13.61
N PHE A 182 -15.67 2.16 -13.07
CA PHE A 182 -15.50 2.36 -11.62
C PHE A 182 -16.65 1.76 -10.80
N PHE A 183 -17.90 2.09 -11.12
CA PHE A 183 -19.05 1.61 -10.36
C PHE A 183 -19.39 0.14 -10.66
N GLY A 184 -19.06 -0.35 -11.85
CA GLY A 184 -19.14 -1.78 -12.19
C GLY A 184 -18.19 -2.60 -11.31
N ARG A 185 -16.92 -2.17 -11.27
CA ARG A 185 -15.90 -2.79 -10.42
C ARG A 185 -16.29 -2.74 -8.94
N GLN A 186 -16.74 -1.59 -8.46
CA GLN A 186 -17.18 -1.42 -7.08
C GLN A 186 -18.25 -2.46 -6.71
N ARG A 187 -19.26 -2.66 -7.56
CA ARG A 187 -20.30 -3.67 -7.34
C ARG A 187 -19.76 -5.10 -7.39
N ALA A 188 -18.88 -5.40 -8.33
CA ALA A 188 -18.27 -6.72 -8.47
C ALA A 188 -17.45 -7.12 -7.23
N PHE A 189 -16.92 -6.13 -6.48
CA PHE A 189 -16.13 -6.32 -5.26
C PHE A 189 -16.95 -6.18 -3.95
N GLU A 190 -18.27 -6.01 -4.00
CA GLU A 190 -19.11 -6.14 -2.80
C GLU A 190 -19.17 -7.62 -2.33
N LEU A 191 -19.51 -7.84 -1.04
CA LEU A 191 -19.55 -9.21 -0.48
C LEU A 191 -20.56 -10.14 -1.17
N ASP A 192 -21.56 -9.60 -1.82
CA ASP A 192 -22.53 -10.30 -2.66
C ASP A 192 -22.22 -10.19 -4.17
N GLY A 193 -21.16 -9.48 -4.52
CA GLY A 193 -20.64 -9.37 -5.88
C GLY A 193 -19.81 -10.59 -6.29
N GLU A 194 -19.57 -10.75 -7.57
CA GLU A 194 -18.91 -11.94 -8.13
C GLU A 194 -17.52 -12.18 -7.56
N TYR A 195 -16.68 -11.12 -7.48
CA TYR A 195 -15.31 -11.24 -6.99
C TYR A 195 -15.21 -11.00 -5.49
N GLY A 196 -16.00 -10.08 -4.94
CA GLY A 196 -16.00 -9.81 -3.52
C GLY A 196 -16.42 -11.01 -2.67
N ALA A 197 -17.44 -11.75 -3.12
CA ALA A 197 -17.88 -12.98 -2.47
C ALA A 197 -16.75 -14.03 -2.44
N TRP A 198 -16.00 -14.19 -3.51
CA TRP A 198 -14.87 -15.10 -3.59
C TRP A 198 -13.67 -14.64 -2.75
N LEU A 199 -13.25 -13.39 -2.89
CA LEU A 199 -12.13 -12.80 -2.12
C LEU A 199 -12.35 -12.93 -0.62
N ALA A 200 -13.59 -12.73 -0.14
CA ALA A 200 -13.94 -12.87 1.28
C ALA A 200 -13.91 -14.32 1.80
N THR A 201 -13.56 -15.29 0.97
CA THR A 201 -13.32 -16.69 1.37
C THR A 201 -11.86 -17.10 1.35
N LEU A 202 -10.97 -16.26 0.80
CA LEU A 202 -9.56 -16.58 0.63
C LEU A 202 -8.82 -16.54 1.97
N PRO A 203 -7.91 -17.51 2.24
CA PRO A 203 -7.10 -17.50 3.44
C PRO A 203 -5.99 -16.44 3.38
N ALA A 204 -5.55 -15.97 4.54
CA ALA A 204 -4.33 -15.18 4.69
C ALA A 204 -3.06 -16.06 4.74
N ILE A 205 -3.22 -17.31 5.22
CA ILE A 205 -2.12 -18.26 5.41
C ILE A 205 -2.56 -19.69 5.13
N VAL A 206 -1.66 -20.49 4.57
CA VAL A 206 -1.80 -21.95 4.48
C VAL A 206 -0.51 -22.63 4.92
N LYS A 207 -0.62 -23.89 5.42
CA LYS A 207 0.52 -24.75 5.73
C LYS A 207 0.49 -25.99 4.86
N ILE A 208 1.58 -26.28 4.14
CA ILE A 208 1.71 -27.44 3.26
C ILE A 208 3.02 -28.15 3.57
N ASP A 209 2.97 -29.41 4.02
CA ASP A 209 4.14 -30.20 4.40
C ASP A 209 5.13 -29.46 5.32
N GLY A 210 4.58 -28.77 6.32
CA GLY A 210 5.36 -27.99 7.29
C GLY A 210 5.97 -26.69 6.73
N VAL A 211 5.56 -26.23 5.56
CA VAL A 211 5.92 -24.92 5.01
C VAL A 211 4.71 -24.00 5.11
N LEU A 212 4.91 -22.84 5.73
CA LEU A 212 3.91 -21.77 5.80
C LEU A 212 3.99 -20.91 4.53
N TYR A 213 2.84 -20.55 4.00
CA TYR A 213 2.71 -19.58 2.92
C TYR A 213 1.82 -18.46 3.41
N VAL A 214 2.34 -17.27 3.47
CA VAL A 214 1.66 -16.05 3.95
C VAL A 214 2.11 -14.88 3.10
N HIS A 215 1.25 -13.87 2.91
CA HIS A 215 1.59 -12.78 2.01
C HIS A 215 2.81 -11.97 2.49
N ALA A 216 2.81 -11.44 3.73
CA ALA A 216 3.90 -10.57 4.19
C ALA A 216 4.79 -11.22 5.25
N GLY A 217 4.23 -11.72 6.32
CA GLY A 217 4.97 -12.31 7.43
C GLY A 217 4.11 -12.46 8.68
N LEU A 218 4.71 -12.93 9.77
CA LEU A 218 4.00 -13.17 11.03
C LEU A 218 4.78 -12.66 12.22
N THR A 219 4.06 -12.09 13.18
CA THR A 219 4.55 -11.86 14.54
C THR A 219 4.19 -13.04 15.46
N GLU A 220 4.82 -13.13 16.63
CA GLU A 220 4.54 -14.18 17.62
C GLU A 220 3.06 -14.14 18.07
N ASP A 221 2.49 -12.95 18.25
CA ASP A 221 1.12 -12.77 18.71
C ASP A 221 0.12 -13.40 17.72
N PHE A 222 0.34 -13.20 16.41
CA PHE A 222 -0.50 -13.84 15.40
C PHE A 222 -0.23 -15.33 15.27
N ALA A 223 1.02 -15.76 15.35
CA ALA A 223 1.36 -17.18 15.33
C ALA A 223 0.71 -17.98 16.47
N ALA A 224 0.57 -17.37 17.64
CA ALA A 224 -0.10 -17.98 18.79
C ALA A 224 -1.58 -18.33 18.56
N LEU A 225 -2.22 -17.73 17.53
CA LEU A 225 -3.60 -18.05 17.14
C LEU A 225 -3.72 -19.38 16.35
N GLY A 226 -2.60 -19.92 15.86
CA GLY A 226 -2.61 -21.05 14.92
C GLY A 226 -3.09 -20.65 13.52
N VAL A 227 -2.86 -21.51 12.52
CA VAL A 227 -3.22 -21.24 11.11
C VAL A 227 -4.72 -20.91 10.96
N ASP A 228 -5.58 -21.69 11.61
CA ASP A 228 -7.03 -21.49 11.56
C ASP A 228 -7.46 -20.19 12.25
N GLY A 229 -6.89 -19.88 13.41
CA GLY A 229 -7.19 -18.65 14.14
C GLY A 229 -6.76 -17.40 13.40
N ILE A 230 -5.61 -17.40 12.72
CA ILE A 230 -5.14 -16.29 11.87
C ILE A 230 -6.14 -16.05 10.75
N ASN A 231 -6.51 -17.10 10.00
CA ASN A 231 -7.44 -16.99 8.89
C ASN A 231 -8.80 -16.46 9.33
N ARG A 232 -9.37 -17.01 10.41
CA ARG A 232 -10.63 -16.51 10.97
C ARG A 232 -10.53 -15.04 11.37
N ARG A 233 -9.47 -14.65 12.07
CA ARG A 233 -9.29 -13.28 12.56
C ARG A 233 -9.21 -12.26 11.42
N VAL A 234 -8.48 -12.60 10.32
CA VAL A 234 -8.40 -11.75 9.11
C VAL A 234 -9.77 -11.65 8.43
N LEU A 235 -10.41 -12.79 8.18
CA LEU A 235 -11.69 -12.83 7.46
C LEU A 235 -12.82 -12.15 8.24
N ASP A 236 -12.87 -12.33 9.55
CA ASP A 236 -13.88 -11.71 10.41
C ASP A 236 -13.69 -10.20 10.47
N ALA A 237 -12.44 -9.71 10.61
CA ALA A 237 -12.16 -8.29 10.60
C ALA A 237 -12.54 -7.64 9.26
N LEU A 238 -12.17 -8.28 8.15
CA LEU A 238 -12.51 -7.80 6.81
C LEU A 238 -14.01 -7.75 6.56
N ARG A 239 -14.72 -8.84 6.85
CA ARG A 239 -16.19 -8.91 6.69
C ARG A 239 -16.87 -7.85 7.55
N ARG A 240 -16.46 -7.74 8.81
CA ARG A 240 -17.03 -6.73 9.72
C ARG A 240 -16.87 -5.32 9.19
N HIS A 241 -15.69 -4.98 8.68
CA HIS A 241 -15.45 -3.67 8.05
C HIS A 241 -16.41 -3.40 6.89
N VAL A 242 -16.52 -4.37 5.95
CA VAL A 242 -17.38 -4.21 4.76
C VAL A 242 -18.86 -4.13 5.13
N GLU A 243 -19.32 -4.95 6.08
CA GLU A 243 -20.70 -4.93 6.59
C GLU A 243 -21.06 -3.59 7.24
N LEU A 244 -20.19 -3.07 8.12
CA LEU A 244 -20.41 -1.77 8.79
C LEU A 244 -20.50 -0.63 7.78
N ARG A 245 -19.61 -0.64 6.76
CA ARG A 245 -19.65 0.33 5.67
C ARG A 245 -20.97 0.24 4.91
N ALA A 246 -21.36 -0.96 4.49
CA ALA A 246 -22.60 -1.20 3.74
C ALA A 246 -23.84 -0.77 4.55
N GLU A 247 -23.87 -1.01 5.86
CA GLU A 247 -24.94 -0.55 6.75
C GLU A 247 -25.09 0.97 6.71
N LEU A 248 -24.00 1.72 6.85
CA LEU A 248 -24.02 3.19 6.84
C LEU A 248 -24.33 3.75 5.43
N GLU A 249 -23.92 3.09 4.36
CA GLU A 249 -24.26 3.45 2.98
C GLU A 249 -25.75 3.25 2.70
N ASN A 250 -26.30 2.10 3.06
CA ASN A 250 -27.71 1.77 2.92
C ASN A 250 -28.60 2.72 3.73
N ALA A 251 -28.11 3.19 4.87
CA ALA A 251 -28.77 4.21 5.67
C ALA A 251 -28.66 5.63 5.09
N GLY A 252 -27.93 5.84 4.01
CA GLY A 252 -27.66 7.15 3.40
C GLY A 252 -26.76 8.05 4.24
N VAL A 253 -26.00 7.48 5.17
CA VAL A 253 -25.05 8.18 6.05
C VAL A 253 -23.72 8.36 5.37
N LEU A 254 -23.24 7.32 4.67
CA LEU A 254 -22.06 7.36 3.83
C LEU A 254 -22.46 7.41 2.36
N PRO A 255 -21.90 8.29 1.55
CA PRO A 255 -22.02 8.23 0.10
C PRO A 255 -21.30 7.00 -0.46
N SER A 256 -21.94 6.28 -1.38
CA SER A 256 -21.39 5.08 -2.00
C SER A 256 -20.14 5.30 -2.87
N HIS A 257 -19.84 6.54 -3.25
CA HIS A 257 -18.66 6.90 -4.04
C HIS A 257 -17.42 7.20 -3.18
N TYR A 258 -17.55 7.19 -1.85
CA TYR A 258 -16.42 7.48 -0.96
C TYR A 258 -15.37 6.37 -1.03
N ASP A 259 -14.11 6.80 -1.12
CA ASP A 259 -12.96 5.93 -0.90
C ASP A 259 -12.76 5.65 0.61
N MET A 260 -11.82 4.78 0.95
CA MET A 260 -11.51 4.42 2.33
C MET A 260 -11.18 5.65 3.20
N THR A 261 -10.45 6.63 2.68
CA THR A 261 -10.07 7.86 3.42
C THR A 261 -11.29 8.72 3.75
N GLU A 262 -12.19 8.89 2.76
CA GLU A 262 -13.43 9.66 2.96
C GLU A 262 -14.39 8.93 3.91
N VAL A 263 -14.48 7.61 3.81
CA VAL A 263 -15.23 6.74 4.73
C VAL A 263 -14.72 6.92 6.16
N PHE A 264 -13.41 6.76 6.38
CA PHE A 264 -12.79 6.92 7.70
C PHE A 264 -13.04 8.30 8.29
N ARG A 265 -12.79 9.36 7.52
CA ARG A 265 -13.00 10.74 7.97
C ARG A 265 -14.45 10.98 8.39
N THR A 266 -15.40 10.51 7.58
CA THR A 266 -16.83 10.69 7.85
C THR A 266 -17.28 9.87 9.06
N ALA A 267 -16.80 8.62 9.17
CA ALA A 267 -17.05 7.76 10.32
C ALA A 267 -16.51 8.38 11.61
N SER A 268 -15.29 8.93 11.59
CA SER A 268 -14.68 9.63 12.73
C SER A 268 -15.51 10.85 13.17
N GLN A 269 -15.99 11.65 12.21
CA GLN A 269 -16.85 12.80 12.51
C GLN A 269 -18.18 12.40 13.16
N ILE A 270 -18.79 11.32 12.71
CA ILE A 270 -20.05 10.79 13.24
C ILE A 270 -19.80 10.19 14.63
N ALA A 271 -18.73 9.41 14.80
CA ALA A 271 -18.33 8.82 16.06
C ALA A 271 -18.05 9.86 17.17
N GLY A 272 -17.60 11.06 16.80
CA GLY A 272 -17.41 12.18 17.73
C GLY A 272 -18.69 12.93 18.14
N ARG A 273 -19.85 12.65 17.51
CA ARG A 273 -21.11 13.34 17.78
C ARG A 273 -21.96 12.60 18.82
N SER A 274 -21.96 13.06 20.05
CA SER A 274 -22.79 12.50 21.10
C SER A 274 -24.28 12.53 20.71
N GLY A 275 -24.97 11.39 20.92
CA GLY A 275 -26.41 11.25 20.62
C GLY A 275 -26.77 11.04 19.15
N HIS A 276 -25.81 10.96 18.25
CA HIS A 276 -26.09 10.59 16.86
C HIS A 276 -26.43 9.09 16.77
N ARG A 277 -27.54 8.74 16.10
CA ARG A 277 -28.06 7.35 16.06
C ARG A 277 -27.08 6.33 15.48
N TRP A 278 -26.13 6.77 14.65
CA TRP A 278 -25.11 5.94 14.00
C TRP A 278 -23.72 6.08 14.63
N ASN A 279 -23.65 6.69 15.83
CA ASN A 279 -22.36 6.94 16.51
C ASN A 279 -21.58 5.64 16.77
N GLU A 280 -22.27 4.59 17.23
CA GLU A 280 -21.65 3.30 17.55
C GLU A 280 -21.17 2.58 16.27
N THR A 281 -22.04 2.41 15.27
CA THR A 281 -21.67 1.78 13.99
C THR A 281 -20.51 2.53 13.31
N ALA A 282 -20.53 3.87 13.34
CA ALA A 282 -19.46 4.68 12.76
C ALA A 282 -18.14 4.56 13.55
N ARG A 283 -18.22 4.43 14.88
CA ARG A 283 -17.02 4.16 15.71
C ARG A 283 -16.43 2.80 15.39
N GLU A 284 -17.25 1.76 15.34
CA GLU A 284 -16.79 0.44 14.97
C GLU A 284 -16.18 0.39 13.56
N LEU A 285 -16.78 1.08 12.58
CA LEU A 285 -16.23 1.16 11.23
C LEU A 285 -14.86 1.87 11.23
N ARG A 286 -14.73 2.98 11.94
CA ARG A 286 -13.45 3.67 12.11
C ARG A 286 -12.40 2.74 12.72
N ASP A 287 -12.76 2.08 13.83
CA ASP A 287 -11.84 1.23 14.59
C ASP A 287 -11.44 -0.02 13.78
N SER A 288 -12.35 -0.57 12.97
CA SER A 288 -12.05 -1.69 12.06
C SER A 288 -11.07 -1.32 10.94
N THR A 289 -10.99 -0.05 10.55
CA THR A 289 -10.02 0.42 9.54
C THR A 289 -8.58 0.35 10.05
N VAL A 290 -8.39 0.46 11.36
CA VAL A 290 -7.07 0.42 12.04
C VAL A 290 -6.88 -0.86 12.85
N ASP A 291 -7.66 -1.90 12.58
CA ASP A 291 -7.50 -3.19 13.24
C ASP A 291 -6.10 -3.76 12.98
N GLU A 292 -5.44 -4.18 14.04
CA GLU A 292 -4.04 -4.64 14.00
C GLU A 292 -3.82 -5.79 13.00
N VAL A 293 -4.83 -6.66 12.82
CA VAL A 293 -4.71 -7.80 11.89
C VAL A 293 -4.70 -7.37 10.42
N LEU A 294 -5.34 -6.23 10.11
CA LEU A 294 -5.32 -5.62 8.77
C LEU A 294 -4.23 -4.54 8.63
N GLY A 295 -3.49 -4.26 9.69
CA GLY A 295 -2.45 -3.23 9.78
C GLY A 295 -1.03 -3.78 9.64
N ALA A 296 -0.04 -2.89 9.85
CA ALA A 296 1.39 -3.15 9.60
C ALA A 296 2.01 -4.32 10.41
N ARG A 297 1.40 -4.75 11.50
CA ARG A 297 1.83 -5.93 12.26
C ARG A 297 1.10 -7.21 11.84
N GLY A 298 0.04 -7.08 11.05
CA GLY A 298 -0.78 -8.20 10.56
C GLY A 298 -0.09 -9.00 9.45
N PRO A 299 -0.64 -10.20 9.15
CA PRO A 299 -0.02 -11.16 8.22
C PRO A 299 0.09 -10.65 6.77
N LEU A 300 -0.63 -9.59 6.43
CA LEU A 300 -0.65 -9.02 5.07
C LEU A 300 0.29 -7.81 4.89
N TRP A 301 0.90 -7.30 5.97
CA TRP A 301 1.75 -6.11 5.93
C TRP A 301 3.09 -6.25 6.64
N TYR A 302 3.23 -7.21 7.55
CA TYR A 302 4.42 -7.32 8.40
C TYR A 302 5.69 -7.56 7.60
N ARG A 303 6.65 -6.62 7.69
CA ARG A 303 7.90 -6.66 6.93
C ARG A 303 9.13 -7.04 7.77
N GLY A 304 8.96 -7.34 9.07
CA GLY A 304 10.10 -7.67 9.95
C GLY A 304 10.92 -8.83 9.42
N THR A 305 10.27 -9.96 9.14
CA THR A 305 10.95 -11.15 8.60
C THR A 305 11.64 -10.93 7.25
N ALA A 306 11.11 -9.98 6.43
CA ALA A 306 11.70 -9.65 5.14
C ALA A 306 12.90 -8.69 5.26
N LEU A 307 12.84 -7.70 6.14
CA LEU A 307 13.75 -6.55 6.13
C LEU A 307 14.67 -6.46 7.35
N GLU A 308 14.23 -6.97 8.52
CA GLU A 308 14.99 -6.85 9.75
C GLU A 308 16.28 -7.69 9.71
N ASP A 309 17.30 -7.26 10.46
CA ASP A 309 18.53 -8.04 10.65
C ASP A 309 18.21 -9.45 11.16
N GLU A 310 18.84 -10.47 10.56
CA GLU A 310 18.63 -11.85 10.97
C GLU A 310 18.94 -12.12 12.45
N ARG A 311 19.82 -11.35 13.08
CA ARG A 311 20.13 -11.51 14.49
C ARG A 311 19.00 -11.06 15.42
N ILE A 312 18.23 -10.08 14.97
CA ILE A 312 17.07 -9.55 15.72
C ILE A 312 15.84 -10.41 15.42
N GLU A 313 15.52 -10.57 14.14
CA GLU A 313 14.29 -11.21 13.73
C GLU A 313 14.32 -12.75 13.82
N ARG A 314 15.52 -13.34 13.96
CA ARG A 314 15.67 -14.80 14.06
C ARG A 314 14.84 -15.41 15.18
N GLN A 315 14.87 -14.80 16.37
CA GLN A 315 14.12 -15.29 17.52
C GLN A 315 12.62 -15.27 17.24
N THR A 316 12.11 -14.18 16.67
CA THR A 316 10.70 -14.05 16.26
C THR A 316 10.34 -15.13 15.25
N LEU A 317 11.12 -15.27 14.17
CA LEU A 317 10.85 -16.28 13.14
C LEU A 317 10.88 -17.70 13.72
N GLU A 318 11.88 -18.04 14.54
CA GLU A 318 11.98 -19.37 15.15
C GLU A 318 10.79 -19.66 16.07
N LYS A 319 10.33 -18.65 16.82
CA LYS A 319 9.15 -18.78 17.67
C LYS A 319 7.86 -18.94 16.86
N VAL A 320 7.72 -18.21 15.76
CA VAL A 320 6.60 -18.36 14.82
C VAL A 320 6.57 -19.77 14.25
N LEU A 321 7.72 -20.29 13.78
CA LEU A 321 7.81 -21.64 13.22
C LEU A 321 7.51 -22.72 14.27
N GLU A 322 7.99 -22.54 15.51
CA GLU A 322 7.67 -23.44 16.64
C GLU A 322 6.18 -23.46 16.94
N LEU A 323 5.54 -22.29 17.09
CA LEU A 323 4.13 -22.16 17.44
C LEU A 323 3.20 -22.79 16.37
N LEU A 324 3.61 -22.74 15.12
CA LEU A 324 2.83 -23.25 13.99
C LEU A 324 3.27 -24.64 13.51
N ASP A 325 4.20 -25.31 14.25
CA ASP A 325 4.79 -26.60 13.86
C ASP A 325 5.21 -26.59 12.39
N ALA A 326 6.07 -25.64 12.04
CA ALA A 326 6.54 -25.41 10.68
C ALA A 326 8.08 -25.41 10.59
N ARG A 327 8.62 -25.82 9.45
CA ARG A 327 10.06 -25.87 9.19
C ARG A 327 10.59 -24.65 8.42
N ALA A 328 9.71 -23.99 7.65
CA ALA A 328 10.03 -22.82 6.85
C ALA A 328 8.78 -21.98 6.56
N MET A 329 9.01 -20.74 6.14
CA MET A 329 7.97 -19.82 5.71
C MET A 329 8.32 -19.23 4.34
N VAL A 330 7.31 -19.09 3.48
CA VAL A 330 7.37 -18.44 2.16
C VAL A 330 6.55 -17.17 2.23
N ILE A 331 7.15 -16.04 1.88
CA ILE A 331 6.51 -14.71 1.88
C ILE A 331 6.71 -14.01 0.53
N ALA A 332 5.79 -13.09 0.24
CA ALA A 332 5.79 -12.17 -0.88
C ALA A 332 5.89 -10.72 -0.39
N HIS A 333 5.07 -9.78 -0.90
CA HIS A 333 4.87 -8.42 -0.41
C HIS A 333 6.09 -7.49 -0.43
N THR A 334 7.25 -8.00 -0.07
CA THR A 334 8.48 -7.21 0.02
C THR A 334 9.42 -7.60 -1.11
N TYR A 335 9.59 -6.66 -2.04
CA TYR A 335 10.44 -6.85 -3.21
C TYR A 335 11.87 -7.26 -2.82
N THR A 336 12.39 -8.30 -3.48
CA THR A 336 13.73 -8.87 -3.17
C THR A 336 14.89 -8.08 -3.79
N GLY A 337 14.61 -7.19 -4.74
CA GLY A 337 15.64 -6.55 -5.56
C GLY A 337 16.25 -7.51 -6.61
N GLY A 338 16.62 -7.00 -7.77
CA GLY A 338 17.39 -7.74 -8.76
C GLY A 338 16.70 -8.93 -9.41
N ASN A 339 15.36 -8.99 -9.38
CA ASN A 339 14.60 -9.99 -10.16
C ASN A 339 14.95 -11.44 -9.77
N LYS A 340 14.91 -11.77 -8.51
CA LYS A 340 15.33 -13.04 -7.92
C LYS A 340 14.44 -13.50 -6.77
N ILE A 341 14.31 -14.79 -6.59
CA ILE A 341 13.76 -15.41 -5.38
C ILE A 341 14.92 -15.66 -4.42
N THR A 342 14.76 -15.25 -3.16
CA THR A 342 15.84 -15.31 -2.18
C THR A 342 15.50 -16.18 -0.98
N SER A 343 16.52 -16.58 -0.23
CA SER A 343 16.38 -17.27 1.06
C SER A 343 17.15 -16.55 2.16
N ARG A 344 16.56 -16.49 3.37
CA ARG A 344 17.12 -15.92 4.59
C ARG A 344 17.10 -16.94 5.73
N PHE A 345 17.72 -16.60 6.86
CA PHE A 345 17.72 -17.41 8.09
C PHE A 345 18.11 -18.88 7.85
N HIS A 346 19.16 -19.09 7.04
CA HIS A 346 19.63 -20.44 6.68
C HIS A 346 18.56 -21.34 6.03
N GLY A 347 17.70 -20.75 5.17
CA GLY A 347 16.65 -21.46 4.46
C GLY A 347 15.37 -21.69 5.28
N LYS A 348 15.18 -20.97 6.38
CA LYS A 348 13.90 -20.95 7.12
C LYS A 348 12.89 -19.96 6.53
N LEU A 349 13.34 -18.98 5.74
CA LEU A 349 12.49 -18.00 5.04
C LEU A 349 12.84 -17.93 3.57
N TYR A 350 11.80 -17.90 2.72
CA TYR A 350 11.91 -17.70 1.26
C TYR A 350 11.05 -16.50 0.86
N ARG A 351 11.63 -15.59 0.07
CA ARG A 351 10.98 -14.38 -0.41
C ARG A 351 10.73 -14.53 -1.91
N VAL A 352 9.45 -14.53 -2.31
CA VAL A 352 9.04 -14.81 -3.69
C VAL A 352 8.57 -13.59 -4.48
N ASP A 353 8.42 -12.41 -3.84
CA ASP A 353 8.18 -11.17 -4.58
C ASP A 353 9.47 -10.69 -5.24
N HIS A 354 9.63 -11.01 -6.51
CA HIS A 354 10.76 -10.60 -7.34
C HIS A 354 10.44 -9.44 -8.29
N GLY A 355 9.29 -8.76 -8.10
CA GLY A 355 8.85 -7.65 -8.94
C GLY A 355 8.39 -8.12 -10.33
N ILE A 356 7.52 -9.12 -10.37
CA ILE A 356 7.09 -9.77 -11.62
C ILE A 356 6.54 -8.78 -12.65
N LEU A 357 5.84 -7.72 -12.20
CA LEU A 357 5.23 -6.73 -13.09
C LEU A 357 6.24 -6.12 -14.06
N ASP A 358 7.41 -5.76 -13.55
CA ASP A 358 8.49 -5.12 -14.34
C ASP A 358 9.54 -6.13 -14.84
N SER A 359 9.45 -7.38 -14.40
CA SER A 359 10.41 -8.42 -14.73
C SER A 359 10.22 -8.97 -16.14
N SER A 360 11.29 -9.10 -16.89
CA SER A 360 11.32 -9.91 -18.12
C SER A 360 11.48 -11.43 -17.85
N ARG A 361 11.69 -11.80 -16.59
CA ARG A 361 12.03 -13.17 -16.15
C ARG A 361 11.11 -13.61 -15.02
N PRO A 362 9.90 -14.12 -15.31
CA PRO A 362 8.98 -14.62 -14.30
C PRO A 362 9.57 -15.85 -13.59
N LEU A 363 9.57 -15.82 -12.25
CA LEU A 363 10.10 -16.86 -11.38
C LEU A 363 9.02 -17.41 -10.45
N ALA A 364 9.10 -18.70 -10.12
CA ALA A 364 8.30 -19.33 -9.09
C ALA A 364 9.18 -20.18 -8.16
N LEU A 365 8.81 -20.27 -6.88
CA LEU A 365 9.43 -21.20 -5.94
C LEU A 365 8.76 -22.57 -6.10
N VAL A 366 9.54 -23.61 -6.32
CA VAL A 366 9.08 -24.99 -6.39
C VAL A 366 9.56 -25.74 -5.16
N VAL A 367 8.61 -26.33 -4.42
CA VAL A 367 8.90 -27.17 -3.27
C VAL A 367 8.57 -28.61 -3.66
N GLU A 368 9.60 -29.44 -3.78
CA GLU A 368 9.46 -30.84 -4.14
C GLU A 368 10.37 -31.71 -3.27
N ARG A 369 9.80 -32.74 -2.64
CA ARG A 369 10.54 -33.69 -1.78
C ARG A 369 11.41 -33.02 -0.72
N GLY A 370 10.95 -31.90 -0.19
CA GLY A 370 11.65 -31.09 0.82
C GLY A 370 12.72 -30.15 0.26
N SER A 371 13.02 -30.20 -1.04
CA SER A 371 13.91 -29.25 -1.71
C SER A 371 13.16 -27.98 -2.11
N MET A 372 13.86 -26.83 -2.02
CA MET A 372 13.37 -25.53 -2.47
C MET A 372 14.16 -25.12 -3.72
N LEU A 373 13.49 -24.98 -4.84
CA LEU A 373 14.08 -24.65 -6.14
C LEU A 373 13.37 -23.44 -6.75
N VAL A 374 14.03 -22.70 -7.59
CA VAL A 374 13.47 -21.57 -8.34
C VAL A 374 13.29 -22.01 -9.80
N LEU A 375 12.07 -22.04 -10.27
CA LEU A 375 11.75 -22.22 -11.69
C LEU A 375 11.86 -20.88 -12.41
N ASP A 376 12.66 -20.83 -13.44
CA ASP A 376 12.68 -19.74 -14.41
C ASP A 376 11.75 -20.09 -15.58
N ALA A 377 10.63 -19.39 -15.70
CA ALA A 377 9.64 -19.69 -16.74
C ALA A 377 10.06 -19.27 -18.14
N MET A 378 11.19 -18.58 -18.32
CA MET A 378 11.73 -18.23 -19.65
C MET A 378 12.61 -19.34 -20.20
N SER A 379 13.45 -19.94 -19.36
CA SER A 379 14.37 -21.01 -19.77
C SER A 379 13.81 -22.42 -19.47
N GLY A 380 12.86 -22.55 -18.57
CA GLY A 380 12.39 -23.82 -18.01
C GLY A 380 13.40 -24.48 -17.06
N GLU A 381 14.48 -23.78 -16.71
CA GLU A 381 15.50 -24.29 -15.78
C GLU A 381 15.09 -24.12 -14.33
N THR A 382 15.60 -24.99 -13.47
CA THR A 382 15.47 -24.86 -12.02
C THR A 382 16.82 -24.53 -11.41
N LEU A 383 16.82 -23.53 -10.52
CA LEU A 383 17.99 -22.98 -9.83
C LEU A 383 17.80 -23.06 -8.32
N ALA A 384 18.89 -22.95 -7.55
CA ALA A 384 18.76 -22.73 -6.12
C ALA A 384 18.28 -21.29 -5.85
N PRO A 385 17.45 -21.05 -4.79
CA PRO A 385 17.18 -19.71 -4.33
C PRO A 385 18.48 -18.98 -3.96
N GLU A 386 18.57 -17.70 -4.32
CA GLU A 386 19.76 -16.92 -3.97
C GLU A 386 19.78 -16.69 -2.45
N ARG A 387 20.89 -17.03 -1.81
CA ARG A 387 21.02 -16.80 -0.38
C ARG A 387 21.34 -15.33 -0.12
N GLU A 388 20.48 -14.68 0.64
CA GLU A 388 20.82 -13.38 1.22
C GLU A 388 21.86 -13.60 2.31
N LEU A 389 23.00 -12.93 2.19
CA LEU A 389 24.01 -12.98 3.24
C LEU A 389 23.46 -12.31 4.49
N PRO A 390 23.66 -12.92 5.68
CA PRO A 390 23.28 -12.27 6.93
C PRO A 390 24.01 -10.93 6.97
N THR A 391 23.27 -9.85 6.91
CA THR A 391 23.84 -8.55 7.19
C THR A 391 24.11 -8.53 8.67
N GLY A 392 25.36 -8.43 9.08
CA GLY A 392 25.75 -8.40 10.48
C GLY A 392 25.23 -7.19 11.26
N HIS A 393 24.20 -6.52 10.75
CA HIS A 393 23.71 -5.24 11.21
C HIS A 393 22.20 -5.21 11.16
N SER A 394 21.55 -4.81 12.24
CA SER A 394 20.14 -4.52 12.26
C SER A 394 19.84 -3.40 11.28
N LEU A 395 18.92 -3.62 10.35
CA LEU A 395 18.39 -2.54 9.49
C LEU A 395 17.62 -1.50 10.32
N LEU A 396 17.16 -1.87 11.54
CA LEU A 396 16.40 -1.02 12.43
C LEU A 396 17.22 -0.52 13.63
N ALA A 397 18.32 -1.17 14.00
CA ALA A 397 19.15 -0.72 15.11
C ALA A 397 20.11 0.39 14.67
N THR A 398 19.57 1.55 14.44
CA THR A 398 20.31 2.77 14.70
C THR A 398 20.44 2.91 16.21
N HIS A 399 21.55 3.43 16.70
CA HIS A 399 21.67 3.68 18.13
C HIS A 399 20.54 4.66 18.52
N ALA A 400 19.53 4.15 19.22
CA ALA A 400 18.50 4.98 19.81
C ALA A 400 19.19 6.08 20.64
N GLY A 401 18.96 7.33 20.27
CA GLY A 401 19.54 8.47 21.00
C GLY A 401 20.63 9.25 20.27
N LEU A 402 20.97 8.96 19.01
CA LEU A 402 21.83 9.84 18.24
C LEU A 402 21.15 11.21 18.02
N SER A 403 21.86 12.30 18.32
CA SER A 403 21.43 13.65 17.94
C SER A 403 21.39 13.80 16.42
N GLU A 404 20.67 14.81 15.90
CA GLU A 404 20.69 15.15 14.47
C GLU A 404 22.10 15.40 13.96
N GLU A 405 22.93 16.09 14.74
CA GLU A 405 24.32 16.38 14.39
C GLU A 405 25.16 15.10 14.28
N GLN A 406 25.01 14.17 15.21
CA GLN A 406 25.70 12.87 15.16
C GLN A 406 25.27 12.04 13.95
N ARG A 407 23.97 12.06 13.60
CA ARG A 407 23.49 11.43 12.36
C ARG A 407 24.07 12.10 11.13
N ALA A 408 24.07 13.43 11.10
CA ALA A 408 24.63 14.19 9.99
C ALA A 408 26.13 13.89 9.78
N ASP A 409 26.89 13.73 10.87
CA ASP A 409 28.32 13.37 10.78
C ASP A 409 28.53 11.97 10.23
N LEU A 410 27.69 11.01 10.61
CA LEU A 410 27.73 9.67 10.01
C LEU A 410 27.35 9.70 8.53
N LEU A 411 26.37 10.50 8.13
CA LEU A 411 26.03 10.65 6.70
C LEU A 411 27.18 11.32 5.92
N ARG A 412 27.91 12.26 6.53
CA ARG A 412 29.07 12.94 5.89
C ARG A 412 30.26 12.00 5.71
N ALA A 413 30.62 11.23 6.75
CA ALA A 413 31.92 10.57 6.86
C ALA A 413 31.85 9.07 7.23
N GLY A 414 30.70 8.53 7.62
CA GLY A 414 30.57 7.12 8.02
C GLY A 414 30.88 6.16 6.86
N GLU A 415 31.42 5.00 7.19
CA GLU A 415 31.65 3.92 6.23
C GLU A 415 30.31 3.26 5.87
N VAL A 416 30.06 2.99 4.60
CA VAL A 416 28.89 2.26 4.15
C VAL A 416 29.12 0.78 4.41
N THR A 417 28.41 0.22 5.36
CA THR A 417 28.53 -1.19 5.76
C THR A 417 27.42 -2.07 5.19
N TYR A 418 26.35 -1.46 4.70
CA TYR A 418 25.23 -2.15 4.06
C TYR A 418 24.55 -1.26 3.01
N SER A 419 24.04 -1.87 1.95
CA SER A 419 23.32 -1.19 0.88
C SER A 419 22.29 -2.12 0.26
N VAL A 420 21.04 -1.64 0.13
CA VAL A 420 19.97 -2.37 -0.53
C VAL A 420 19.11 -1.40 -1.36
N GLU A 421 18.76 -1.80 -2.58
CA GLU A 421 17.80 -1.06 -3.41
C GLU A 421 16.37 -1.28 -2.88
N LEU A 422 15.62 -0.19 -2.68
CA LEU A 422 14.28 -0.28 -2.09
C LEU A 422 13.17 -0.68 -3.08
N GLY A 423 13.49 -0.84 -4.35
CA GLY A 423 12.58 -1.33 -5.38
C GLY A 423 11.32 -0.48 -5.65
N ARG A 424 11.23 0.72 -5.05
CA ARG A 424 10.11 1.65 -5.20
C ARG A 424 10.58 2.95 -5.84
N GLY A 425 9.75 3.50 -6.74
CA GLY A 425 9.98 4.78 -7.39
C GLY A 425 10.90 4.72 -8.61
N SER A 426 10.78 5.72 -9.51
CA SER A 426 11.59 5.86 -10.72
C SER A 426 13.07 6.11 -10.43
N SER A 427 13.40 6.65 -9.25
CA SER A 427 14.75 7.03 -8.85
C SER A 427 15.60 5.89 -8.28
N ARG A 428 15.05 4.67 -8.14
CA ARG A 428 15.72 3.48 -7.58
C ARG A 428 16.53 3.81 -6.31
N PRO A 429 15.87 4.30 -5.24
CA PRO A 429 16.56 4.71 -4.02
C PRO A 429 17.21 3.51 -3.33
N ARG A 430 18.40 3.70 -2.77
CA ARG A 430 19.11 2.70 -1.98
C ARG A 430 19.07 3.09 -0.50
N LEU A 431 18.68 2.15 0.37
CA LEU A 431 18.88 2.28 1.81
C LEU A 431 20.33 1.91 2.12
N LEU A 432 21.01 2.78 2.82
CA LEU A 432 22.38 2.56 3.29
C LEU A 432 22.42 2.52 4.81
N VAL A 433 23.31 1.70 5.37
CA VAL A 433 23.75 1.78 6.75
C VAL A 433 25.16 2.35 6.77
N LEU A 434 25.36 3.40 7.55
CA LEU A 434 26.63 4.09 7.70
C LEU A 434 27.12 3.92 9.14
N GLU A 435 28.38 3.56 9.28
CA GLU A 435 29.00 3.28 10.58
C GLU A 435 30.24 4.16 10.80
N GLY A 436 30.39 4.63 12.03
CA GLY A 436 31.55 5.41 12.47
C GLY A 436 31.51 5.68 13.97
N ASN A 437 32.67 5.73 14.61
CA ASN A 437 32.82 6.01 16.05
C ASN A 437 31.94 5.11 16.96
N GLY A 438 31.71 3.87 16.54
CA GLY A 438 30.86 2.93 17.29
C GLY A 438 29.35 3.19 17.19
N ALA A 439 28.94 4.11 16.32
CA ALA A 439 27.54 4.45 16.06
C ALA A 439 27.16 4.13 14.61
N ARG A 440 25.85 3.99 14.37
CA ARG A 440 25.27 3.69 13.06
C ARG A 440 24.14 4.64 12.76
N ALA A 441 24.02 5.04 11.48
CA ALA A 441 22.87 5.76 10.95
C ALA A 441 22.43 5.13 9.64
N ARG A 442 21.16 5.30 9.31
CA ARG A 442 20.60 4.94 8.00
C ARG A 442 20.43 6.19 7.14
N GLY A 443 20.56 6.01 5.83
CA GLY A 443 20.29 7.07 4.88
C GLY A 443 19.75 6.52 3.57
N ILE A 444 18.98 7.36 2.86
CA ILE A 444 18.49 7.08 1.52
C ILE A 444 19.41 7.72 0.51
N PHE A 445 19.96 6.94 -0.38
CA PHE A 445 20.85 7.39 -1.44
C PHE A 445 20.16 7.31 -2.80
N LYS A 446 20.14 8.42 -3.54
CA LYS A 446 19.57 8.54 -4.88
C LYS A 446 20.61 9.11 -5.84
N THR A 447 20.73 8.51 -7.02
CA THR A 447 21.68 8.92 -8.08
C THR A 447 20.97 9.34 -9.37
N VAL A 448 19.64 9.41 -9.37
CA VAL A 448 18.86 9.77 -10.54
C VAL A 448 19.21 11.17 -11.05
N GLU A 449 19.45 11.28 -12.33
CA GLU A 449 19.74 12.54 -13.01
C GLU A 449 19.19 12.49 -14.45
N THR A 450 17.98 13.00 -14.63
CA THR A 450 17.38 13.20 -15.95
C THR A 450 17.65 14.63 -16.46
N PRO A 451 17.68 14.87 -17.78
CA PRO A 451 17.82 16.21 -18.32
C PRO A 451 16.74 17.16 -17.77
N ILE A 452 17.12 18.41 -17.51
CA ILE A 452 16.24 19.41 -16.89
C ILE A 452 15.05 19.82 -17.75
N ASP A 453 15.17 19.67 -19.06
CA ASP A 453 14.15 19.92 -20.06
C ASP A 453 13.22 18.72 -20.30
N ALA A 454 13.46 17.60 -19.60
CA ALA A 454 12.54 16.47 -19.61
C ALA A 454 11.17 16.86 -19.03
N PRO A 455 10.06 16.31 -19.55
CA PRO A 455 8.70 16.64 -19.06
C PRO A 455 8.50 16.39 -17.56
N ALA A 456 9.35 15.57 -16.94
CA ALA A 456 9.42 15.32 -15.50
C ALA A 456 10.88 15.10 -15.13
N ALA A 457 11.62 16.20 -14.97
CA ALA A 457 13.00 16.14 -14.53
C ALA A 457 13.10 15.52 -13.14
N ASP A 458 13.80 14.39 -13.04
CA ASP A 458 14.00 13.60 -11.81
C ASP A 458 15.51 13.66 -11.50
N ARG A 459 15.88 14.43 -10.46
CA ARG A 459 17.29 14.77 -10.19
C ARG A 459 17.60 14.71 -8.70
N TYR A 460 18.72 14.05 -8.35
CA TYR A 460 19.16 13.96 -6.95
C TYR A 460 19.53 15.34 -6.35
N GLN A 461 19.98 16.29 -7.17
CA GLN A 461 20.31 17.64 -6.74
C GLN A 461 19.08 18.36 -6.13
N HIS A 462 17.89 18.06 -6.60
CA HIS A 462 16.64 18.61 -6.09
C HIS A 462 16.36 18.20 -4.63
N GLU A 463 16.78 17.01 -4.22
CA GLU A 463 16.70 16.57 -2.81
C GLU A 463 17.55 17.46 -1.90
N VAL A 464 18.78 17.77 -2.35
CA VAL A 464 19.72 18.61 -1.60
C VAL A 464 19.24 20.06 -1.59
N ALA A 465 18.71 20.54 -2.72
CA ALA A 465 18.15 21.88 -2.84
C ALA A 465 16.91 22.08 -1.95
N ALA A 466 16.06 21.07 -1.85
CA ALA A 466 14.89 21.10 -0.96
C ALA A 466 15.31 21.24 0.50
N TYR A 467 16.31 20.47 0.96
CA TYR A 467 16.85 20.60 2.30
C TYR A 467 17.46 22.00 2.56
N ALA A 468 18.27 22.51 1.62
CA ALA A 468 18.89 23.83 1.77
C ALA A 468 17.84 24.96 1.86
N LEU A 469 16.78 24.90 1.04
CA LEU A 469 15.70 25.88 1.05
C LEU A 469 14.83 25.77 2.31
N ASP A 470 14.54 24.56 2.75
CA ASP A 470 13.83 24.29 4.01
C ASP A 470 14.56 24.93 5.20
N ARG A 471 15.90 24.78 5.28
CA ARG A 471 16.72 25.43 6.30
C ARG A 471 16.69 26.95 6.18
N ALA A 472 16.79 27.48 4.96
CA ALA A 472 16.76 28.94 4.71
C ALA A 472 15.41 29.58 5.12
N LEU A 473 14.32 28.82 5.02
CA LEU A 473 12.97 29.22 5.45
C LEU A 473 12.69 28.95 6.94
N GLY A 474 13.52 28.16 7.62
CA GLY A 474 13.34 27.78 9.02
C GLY A 474 12.17 26.83 9.24
N LEU A 475 11.83 25.97 8.26
CA LEU A 475 10.68 25.06 8.33
C LEU A 475 10.98 23.80 9.13
N ASP A 476 12.20 23.30 9.06
CA ASP A 476 12.66 22.07 9.73
C ASP A 476 11.82 20.82 9.41
N MET A 477 11.40 20.72 8.13
CA MET A 477 10.55 19.64 7.64
C MET A 477 11.29 18.65 6.71
N VAL A 478 12.36 19.07 6.05
CA VAL A 478 13.15 18.20 5.18
C VAL A 478 14.28 17.57 6.00
N PRO A 479 14.42 16.22 6.03
CA PRO A 479 15.52 15.56 6.75
C PRO A 479 16.88 16.02 6.23
N PHE A 480 17.91 15.97 7.10
CA PHE A 480 19.28 16.29 6.69
C PHE A 480 19.66 15.56 5.41
N THR A 481 20.05 16.33 4.39
CA THR A 481 20.37 15.81 3.05
C THR A 481 21.65 16.49 2.55
N LEU A 482 22.54 15.69 1.94
CA LEU A 482 23.79 16.19 1.36
C LEU A 482 24.10 15.48 0.04
N THR A 483 24.99 16.07 -0.75
CA THR A 483 25.61 15.38 -1.90
C THR A 483 26.76 14.53 -1.39
N ARG A 484 26.81 13.25 -1.80
CA ARG A 484 27.90 12.33 -1.46
C ARG A 484 28.23 11.42 -2.65
N SER A 485 29.52 11.08 -2.80
CA SER A 485 29.96 10.06 -3.73
C SER A 485 30.11 8.73 -2.99
N ILE A 486 29.42 7.69 -3.47
CA ILE A 486 29.41 6.34 -2.89
C ILE A 486 29.64 5.35 -4.03
N GLU A 487 30.65 4.49 -3.88
CA GLU A 487 31.03 3.49 -4.89
C GLU A 487 31.29 4.12 -6.28
N GLY A 488 31.79 5.36 -6.32
CA GLY A 488 32.07 6.09 -7.56
C GLY A 488 30.87 6.78 -8.21
N SER A 489 29.68 6.67 -7.64
CA SER A 489 28.48 7.37 -8.09
C SER A 489 28.17 8.55 -7.16
N GLU A 490 27.97 9.74 -7.73
CA GLU A 490 27.52 10.91 -6.99
C GLU A 490 25.99 10.90 -6.88
N GLY A 491 25.48 11.31 -5.72
CA GLY A 491 24.05 11.34 -5.45
C GLY A 491 23.70 12.11 -4.18
N SER A 492 22.39 12.26 -3.93
CA SER A 492 21.88 12.76 -2.64
C SER A 492 21.87 11.63 -1.62
N LEU A 493 22.32 11.94 -0.40
CA LEU A 493 22.17 11.09 0.77
C LEU A 493 21.36 11.81 1.81
N GLN A 494 20.14 11.31 2.05
CA GLN A 494 19.18 11.87 3.01
C GLN A 494 19.12 11.01 4.27
N SER A 495 19.04 11.62 5.45
CA SER A 495 18.89 10.93 6.72
C SER A 495 17.59 10.12 6.75
N TRP A 496 17.69 8.86 7.13
CA TRP A 496 16.52 8.04 7.47
C TRP A 496 15.89 8.52 8.78
N ILE A 497 14.58 8.67 8.79
CA ILE A 497 13.86 9.08 10.00
C ILE A 497 13.33 7.84 10.71
N GLU A 498 14.01 7.49 11.80
CA GLU A 498 13.69 6.32 12.59
C GLU A 498 12.34 6.46 13.31
N GLY A 499 11.51 5.43 13.23
CA GLY A 499 10.20 5.42 13.91
C GLY A 499 9.15 6.34 13.32
N ALA A 500 9.47 7.02 12.20
CA ALA A 500 8.45 7.75 11.45
C ALA A 500 7.58 6.76 10.67
N VAL A 501 6.32 7.10 10.56
CA VAL A 501 5.33 6.39 9.75
C VAL A 501 4.92 7.24 8.56
N ASP A 502 4.81 6.65 7.39
CA ASP A 502 4.18 7.29 6.24
C ASP A 502 2.66 7.36 6.45
N ARG A 503 1.98 8.06 5.58
CA ARG A 503 0.52 8.23 5.68
C ARG A 503 -0.24 6.91 5.53
N GLU A 504 0.32 5.95 4.84
CA GLU A 504 -0.23 4.62 4.67
C GLU A 504 -0.14 3.81 5.97
N ALA A 505 1.04 3.78 6.59
CA ALA A 505 1.24 3.17 7.90
C ALA A 505 0.53 3.95 9.02
N ALA A 506 0.45 5.28 8.94
CA ALA A 506 -0.29 6.09 9.91
C ALA A 506 -1.80 5.87 9.82
N ALA A 507 -2.35 5.54 8.65
CA ALA A 507 -3.73 5.11 8.51
C ALA A 507 -4.01 3.82 9.32
N ALA A 508 -3.01 2.94 9.44
CA ALA A 508 -3.09 1.74 10.27
C ALA A 508 -2.91 2.03 11.78
N TYR A 509 -2.25 3.12 12.17
CA TYR A 509 -1.84 3.34 13.56
C TYR A 509 -2.51 4.51 14.29
N ALA A 510 -2.81 5.62 13.66
CA ALA A 510 -3.38 6.77 14.35
C ALA A 510 -3.73 7.92 13.40
N LEU A 511 -4.77 7.79 12.62
CA LEU A 511 -5.31 8.90 11.81
C LEU A 511 -5.70 10.13 12.66
N GLU A 512 -5.92 9.98 13.96
CA GLU A 512 -6.14 11.10 14.88
C GLU A 512 -4.95 12.09 14.90
N LEU A 513 -3.72 11.63 14.67
CA LEU A 513 -2.53 12.48 14.61
C LEU A 513 -2.55 13.46 13.43
N TYR A 514 -3.10 13.08 12.27
CA TYR A 514 -3.26 13.98 11.13
C TYR A 514 -4.37 15.03 11.33
N GLU A 515 -5.23 14.85 12.31
CA GLU A 515 -6.33 15.76 12.68
C GLU A 515 -5.94 16.75 13.79
N SER A 516 -4.77 16.58 14.43
CA SER A 516 -4.31 17.49 15.47
C SER A 516 -4.06 18.90 14.89
N ALA A 517 -4.19 19.92 15.72
CA ALA A 517 -3.92 21.29 15.30
C ALA A 517 -2.46 21.47 14.86
N THR A 518 -1.53 20.80 15.57
CA THR A 518 -0.09 20.79 15.27
C THR A 518 0.19 20.22 13.89
N THR A 519 -0.31 19.03 13.61
CA THR A 519 -0.08 18.35 12.32
C THR A 519 -0.77 19.09 11.17
N ARG A 520 -1.97 19.61 11.35
CA ARG A 520 -2.64 20.44 10.33
C ARG A 520 -1.86 21.71 9.98
N GLY A 521 -1.27 22.38 10.99
CA GLY A 521 -0.39 23.52 10.76
C GLY A 521 0.86 23.14 9.96
N GLN A 522 1.46 21.99 10.27
CA GLN A 522 2.63 21.49 9.53
C GLN A 522 2.25 21.07 8.09
N LEU A 523 1.10 20.43 7.87
CA LEU A 523 0.60 20.12 6.53
C LEU A 523 0.34 21.38 5.70
N ALA A 524 -0.22 22.42 6.31
CA ALA A 524 -0.41 23.70 5.63
C ALA A 524 0.94 24.32 5.20
N ARG A 525 1.99 24.24 6.05
CA ARG A 525 3.35 24.65 5.69
C ARG A 525 3.93 23.79 4.56
N ALA A 526 3.69 22.47 4.58
CA ALA A 526 4.11 21.55 3.54
C ALA A 526 3.49 21.90 2.17
N GLU A 527 2.19 22.22 2.14
CA GLU A 527 1.51 22.66 0.92
C GLU A 527 2.12 23.94 0.32
N VAL A 528 2.49 24.92 1.17
CA VAL A 528 3.15 26.15 0.74
C VAL A 528 4.56 25.86 0.26
N PHE A 529 5.31 25.00 0.97
CA PHE A 529 6.66 24.60 0.57
C PHE A 529 6.63 23.87 -0.78
N ASP A 530 5.76 22.89 -0.97
CA ASP A 530 5.61 22.17 -2.25
C ASP A 530 5.21 23.14 -3.39
N ALA A 531 4.32 24.07 -3.13
CA ALA A 531 3.96 25.11 -4.10
C ALA A 531 5.15 26.02 -4.45
N LEU A 532 5.98 26.38 -3.47
CA LEU A 532 7.16 27.21 -3.66
C LEU A 532 8.23 26.50 -4.52
N ILE A 533 8.52 25.23 -4.23
CA ILE A 533 9.49 24.45 -4.99
C ILE A 533 8.91 23.85 -6.29
N GLY A 534 7.61 24.03 -6.55
CA GLY A 534 6.92 23.47 -7.72
C GLY A 534 6.85 21.95 -7.71
N ASN A 535 6.73 21.35 -6.52
CA ASN A 535 6.53 19.91 -6.37
C ASN A 535 5.04 19.55 -6.53
N SER A 536 4.70 18.93 -7.64
CA SER A 536 3.33 18.43 -7.93
C SER A 536 3.17 16.93 -7.74
N SER A 537 4.23 16.24 -7.31
CA SER A 537 4.30 14.78 -7.22
C SER A 537 4.22 14.22 -5.80
N ARG A 538 3.93 15.05 -4.77
CA ARG A 538 3.85 14.64 -3.37
C ARG A 538 2.84 13.53 -3.18
N GLY A 539 3.31 12.30 -2.96
CA GLY A 539 2.51 11.15 -2.60
C GLY A 539 2.21 11.05 -1.10
N PRO A 540 1.30 10.17 -0.69
CA PRO A 540 1.05 9.89 0.72
C PRO A 540 2.27 9.28 1.43
N ASP A 541 3.13 8.58 0.70
CA ASP A 541 4.35 7.92 1.21
C ASP A 541 5.51 8.91 1.39
N ASP A 542 5.38 10.13 0.83
CA ASP A 542 6.41 11.18 0.87
C ASP A 542 6.24 12.13 2.07
N VAL A 543 5.24 11.90 2.90
CA VAL A 543 4.95 12.63 4.14
C VAL A 543 5.09 11.68 5.31
N LEU A 544 6.13 11.87 6.11
CA LEU A 544 6.44 11.03 7.26
C LEU A 544 6.05 11.75 8.56
N LEU A 545 5.44 11.05 9.50
CA LEU A 545 5.03 11.58 10.79
C LEU A 545 5.70 10.82 11.93
N MET A 546 6.31 11.55 12.85
CA MET A 546 6.76 10.99 14.14
C MET A 546 5.59 10.90 15.09
N VAL A 547 5.28 9.69 15.54
CA VAL A 547 4.10 9.42 16.38
C VAL A 547 4.21 10.06 17.76
N ASN A 548 5.45 10.16 18.32
CA ASN A 548 5.66 10.59 19.70
C ASN A 548 5.67 12.12 19.90
N ASP A 549 6.05 12.87 18.88
CA ASP A 549 6.20 14.33 18.97
C ASP A 549 5.41 15.09 17.89
N GLU A 550 4.61 14.38 17.12
CA GLU A 550 3.79 14.92 16.03
C GLU A 550 4.61 15.73 14.99
N LYS A 551 5.93 15.48 14.89
CA LYS A 551 6.79 16.15 13.91
C LYS A 551 6.61 15.51 12.54
N LEU A 552 6.39 16.37 11.54
CA LEU A 552 6.21 15.96 10.15
C LEU A 552 7.49 16.19 9.35
N TYR A 553 7.83 15.22 8.51
CA TYR A 553 8.94 15.30 7.57
C TYR A 553 8.45 15.09 6.13
N LEU A 554 9.11 15.79 5.21
CA LEU A 554 8.88 15.69 3.76
C LEU A 554 10.08 15.01 3.11
N VAL A 555 9.82 14.02 2.30
CA VAL A 555 10.83 13.26 1.54
C VAL A 555 10.42 13.21 0.07
N ASP A 556 11.31 12.73 -0.79
CA ASP A 556 11.12 12.60 -2.25
C ASP A 556 10.80 13.93 -2.97
N HIS A 557 11.85 14.74 -3.12
CA HIS A 557 11.81 16.03 -3.81
C HIS A 557 12.49 15.99 -5.19
N SER A 558 12.89 14.81 -5.67
CA SER A 558 13.70 14.66 -6.88
C SER A 558 13.04 15.26 -8.13
N ARG A 559 11.71 15.37 -8.14
CA ARG A 559 10.91 15.97 -9.23
C ARG A 559 10.46 17.40 -8.98
N ALA A 560 10.91 18.04 -7.92
CA ALA A 560 10.63 19.43 -7.63
C ALA A 560 11.46 20.39 -8.52
N PHE A 561 11.36 21.67 -8.26
CA PHE A 561 12.13 22.74 -8.91
C PHE A 561 11.96 22.84 -10.42
N SER A 562 10.74 22.58 -10.92
CA SER A 562 10.43 22.84 -12.33
C SER A 562 10.56 24.34 -12.66
N THR A 563 10.83 24.67 -13.93
CA THR A 563 10.84 26.05 -14.43
C THR A 563 9.43 26.64 -14.61
N SER A 564 8.37 25.87 -14.36
CA SER A 564 7.00 26.37 -14.34
C SER A 564 6.81 27.39 -13.23
N THR A 565 6.12 28.48 -13.55
CA THR A 565 5.77 29.54 -12.59
C THR A 565 4.36 29.36 -12.00
N GLU A 566 3.66 28.29 -12.36
CA GLU A 566 2.34 27.98 -11.82
C GLU A 566 2.43 27.59 -10.33
N VAL A 567 1.47 28.06 -9.55
CA VAL A 567 1.36 27.78 -8.11
C VAL A 567 0.15 26.88 -7.90
N SER A 568 0.37 25.65 -7.45
CA SER A 568 -0.66 24.66 -7.16
C SER A 568 -1.48 24.99 -5.91
N TRP A 569 -0.91 25.69 -4.92
CA TRP A 569 -1.58 26.06 -3.69
C TRP A 569 -2.66 27.13 -3.90
N ASN A 570 -3.88 26.87 -3.41
CA ASN A 570 -5.04 27.75 -3.65
C ASN A 570 -5.35 28.70 -2.48
N GLY A 571 -4.53 28.72 -1.42
CA GLY A 571 -4.71 29.57 -0.25
C GLY A 571 -5.73 29.07 0.77
N ALA A 572 -6.35 27.91 0.58
CA ALA A 572 -7.39 27.41 1.47
C ALA A 572 -6.90 27.16 2.92
N THR A 573 -5.61 26.84 3.09
CA THR A 573 -4.97 26.55 4.37
C THR A 573 -4.23 27.78 4.96
N ALA A 574 -4.34 28.94 4.34
CA ALA A 574 -3.63 30.17 4.77
C ALA A 574 -3.88 30.54 6.23
N HIS A 575 -5.09 30.29 6.73
CA HIS A 575 -5.49 30.56 8.14
C HIS A 575 -4.80 29.65 9.17
N LEU A 576 -4.10 28.60 8.73
CA LEU A 576 -3.35 27.68 9.58
C LEU A 576 -1.85 28.01 9.62
N LEU A 577 -1.41 29.00 8.80
CA LEU A 577 0.00 29.36 8.68
C LEU A 577 0.39 30.39 9.74
N GLU A 578 1.56 30.22 10.29
CA GLU A 578 2.16 31.14 11.24
C GLU A 578 2.76 32.38 10.51
N PRO A 579 2.72 33.58 11.12
CA PRO A 579 3.26 34.80 10.51
C PRO A 579 4.75 34.71 10.16
N GLU A 580 5.52 33.88 10.87
CA GLU A 580 6.94 33.65 10.69
C GLU A 580 7.25 33.16 9.28
N LEU A 581 6.48 32.21 8.76
CA LEU A 581 6.65 31.71 7.40
C LEU A 581 6.49 32.83 6.36
N THR A 582 5.46 33.66 6.53
CA THR A 582 5.26 34.84 5.64
C THR A 582 6.45 35.78 5.70
N GLY A 583 7.03 35.96 6.90
CA GLY A 583 8.26 36.76 7.11
C GLY A 583 9.46 36.18 6.37
N SER A 584 9.68 34.86 6.50
CA SER A 584 10.78 34.15 5.82
C SER A 584 10.62 34.20 4.29
N LEU A 585 9.39 33.99 3.76
CA LEU A 585 9.12 34.12 2.34
C LEU A 585 9.44 35.54 1.79
N ARG A 586 9.12 36.61 2.53
CA ARG A 586 9.43 37.99 2.11
C ARG A 586 10.92 38.26 2.12
N GLN A 587 11.70 37.62 2.99
CA GLN A 587 13.15 37.77 3.07
C GLN A 587 13.91 36.94 2.04
N LEU A 588 13.26 35.98 1.42
CA LEU A 588 13.84 35.08 0.42
C LEU A 588 14.08 35.84 -0.89
N ASP A 589 15.26 36.40 -1.07
CA ASP A 589 15.65 37.11 -2.27
C ASP A 589 16.55 36.28 -3.20
N ARG A 590 16.82 36.78 -4.42
CA ARG A 590 17.65 36.09 -5.41
C ARG A 590 19.07 35.85 -4.89
N ALA A 591 19.63 36.79 -4.13
CA ALA A 591 21.00 36.67 -3.61
C ALA A 591 21.09 35.51 -2.61
N THR A 592 20.08 35.36 -1.76
CA THR A 592 19.95 34.22 -0.84
C THR A 592 19.80 32.91 -1.60
N LEU A 593 18.90 32.84 -2.59
CA LEU A 593 18.72 31.64 -3.38
C LEU A 593 19.98 31.24 -4.16
N VAL A 594 20.67 32.17 -4.79
CA VAL A 594 21.93 31.89 -5.51
C VAL A 594 23.01 31.41 -4.54
N ARG A 595 23.11 31.99 -3.36
CA ARG A 595 24.08 31.55 -2.34
C ARG A 595 23.81 30.13 -1.85
N GLU A 596 22.56 29.78 -1.57
CA GLU A 596 22.18 28.49 -0.98
C GLU A 596 22.00 27.41 -2.04
N LEU A 597 21.52 27.75 -3.24
CA LEU A 597 21.04 26.76 -4.25
C LEU A 597 21.79 26.84 -5.58
N GLY A 598 22.59 27.89 -5.82
CA GLY A 598 23.21 28.14 -7.14
C GLY A 598 24.21 27.07 -7.62
N SER A 599 24.65 26.17 -6.74
CA SER A 599 25.43 24.98 -7.14
C SER A 599 24.56 23.74 -7.46
N LEU A 600 23.25 23.81 -7.23
CA LEU A 600 22.29 22.70 -7.32
C LEU A 600 21.21 22.95 -8.37
N LEU A 601 20.88 24.21 -8.62
CA LEU A 601 19.80 24.64 -9.52
C LEU A 601 20.32 25.65 -10.55
N GLU A 602 19.69 25.62 -11.71
CA GLU A 602 19.93 26.59 -12.79
C GLU A 602 19.22 27.93 -12.50
N ASP A 603 19.67 29.00 -13.15
CA ASP A 603 19.13 30.37 -12.96
C ASP A 603 17.62 30.46 -13.23
N GLU A 604 17.10 29.74 -14.24
CA GLU A 604 15.69 29.69 -14.59
C GLU A 604 14.84 29.03 -13.48
N GLN A 605 15.39 28.02 -12.80
CA GLN A 605 14.73 27.38 -11.65
C GLN A 605 14.65 28.34 -10.46
N ILE A 606 15.72 29.09 -10.21
CA ILE A 606 15.78 30.11 -9.16
C ILE A 606 14.76 31.23 -9.43
N ASP A 607 14.68 31.71 -10.66
CA ASP A 607 13.71 32.73 -11.06
C ASP A 607 12.27 32.26 -10.96
N ALA A 608 12.03 30.99 -11.26
CA ALA A 608 10.71 30.36 -11.08
C ALA A 608 10.32 30.28 -9.59
N ILE A 609 11.24 29.95 -8.67
CA ILE A 609 11.00 29.99 -7.22
C ILE A 609 10.55 31.39 -6.79
N LEU A 610 11.24 32.43 -7.23
CA LEU A 610 10.88 33.82 -6.89
C LEU A 610 9.51 34.22 -7.40
N THR A 611 9.19 33.83 -8.62
CA THR A 611 7.86 34.07 -9.21
C THR A 611 6.75 33.37 -8.43
N ARG A 612 6.96 32.10 -8.05
CA ARG A 612 6.01 31.34 -7.22
C ARG A 612 5.89 31.94 -5.82
N ARG A 613 7.02 32.37 -5.20
CA ARG A 613 7.03 33.08 -3.92
C ARG A 613 6.13 34.31 -3.94
N ASP A 614 6.27 35.16 -4.97
CA ASP A 614 5.48 36.38 -5.10
C ASP A 614 4.00 36.10 -5.25
N ALA A 615 3.65 35.08 -6.03
CA ALA A 615 2.26 34.63 -6.18
C ALA A 615 1.69 34.05 -4.86
N ILE A 616 2.48 33.31 -4.08
CA ILE A 616 2.10 32.81 -2.76
C ILE A 616 1.86 33.97 -1.80
N LEU A 617 2.78 34.92 -1.72
CA LEU A 617 2.64 36.11 -0.86
C LEU A 617 1.39 36.91 -1.20
N HIS A 618 1.07 37.11 -2.49
CA HIS A 618 -0.14 37.77 -2.91
C HIS A 618 -1.41 37.04 -2.41
N ARG A 619 -1.44 35.70 -2.52
CA ARG A 619 -2.57 34.90 -2.00
C ARG A 619 -2.71 34.96 -0.49
N LEU A 620 -1.59 35.04 0.24
CA LEU A 620 -1.59 35.22 1.70
C LEU A 620 -2.15 36.58 2.10
N GLU A 621 -1.88 37.63 1.33
CA GLU A 621 -2.39 39.00 1.58
C GLU A 621 -3.87 39.13 1.25
N ASP A 622 -4.34 38.50 0.19
CA ASP A 622 -5.76 38.52 -0.23
C ASP A 622 -6.65 37.60 0.64
N GLY A 623 -6.09 36.53 1.22
CA GLY A 623 -6.83 35.52 1.99
C GLY A 623 -6.99 35.80 3.49
N VAL A 624 -6.32 36.82 4.04
CA VAL A 624 -6.49 37.23 5.44
C VAL A 624 -7.69 38.16 5.57
N PRO A 625 -8.79 37.78 6.22
CA PRO A 625 -9.85 38.75 6.58
C PRO A 625 -9.18 39.84 7.42
N ARG A 626 -9.16 41.08 6.94
CA ARG A 626 -8.77 42.23 7.73
C ARG A 626 -9.74 42.32 8.91
N VAL A 627 -9.37 41.78 10.05
CA VAL A 627 -10.07 42.05 11.30
C VAL A 627 -9.87 43.54 11.56
N GLY A 628 -10.85 44.32 11.22
CA GLY A 628 -10.88 45.75 11.51
C GLY A 628 -10.77 45.93 13.03
N VAL A 629 -9.66 46.58 13.45
CA VAL A 629 -9.56 47.15 14.80
C VAL A 629 -10.56 48.28 14.84
N GLY A 630 -11.72 48.01 15.42
CA GLY A 630 -12.72 49.05 15.60
C GLY A 630 -14.10 48.48 15.97
N ALA A 631 -14.31 48.14 17.26
CA ALA A 631 -15.50 48.55 18.01
C ALA A 631 -15.37 47.99 19.44
N ALA A 632 -14.96 48.84 20.35
CA ALA A 632 -15.33 48.71 21.75
C ALA A 632 -16.86 48.71 21.79
N VAL A 633 -17.48 47.62 22.22
CA VAL A 633 -18.90 47.62 22.62
C VAL A 633 -18.94 47.66 24.13
N ALA A 634 -19.55 48.76 24.62
CA ALA A 634 -19.90 48.98 26.01
C ALA A 634 -20.77 47.84 26.54
N ALA A 635 -20.56 47.56 27.80
CA ALA A 635 -21.47 46.75 28.63
C ALA A 635 -22.89 47.36 28.68
N ASP A 636 -23.87 46.49 28.56
CA ASP A 636 -25.10 46.47 29.40
C ASP A 636 -25.60 45.01 29.44
#